data_ac9b0e4ebb8f0a19f02d8e2b3f2408ce
#
_entry.id   ac9b0e4ebb8f0a19f02d8e2b3f2408ce
#
_cell.length_a   1.000
_cell.length_b   1.000
_cell.length_c   1.000
_cell.angle_alpha   90.00
_cell.angle_beta   90.00
_cell.angle_gamma   90.00
#
_symmetry.space_group_name_H-M   'P 1'
#
loop_
_entity.id
_entity.type
_entity.pdbx_description
1 polymer ?
#
loop_
_entity_poly.entity_id
_entity_poly.type
_entity_poly.pdbx_seq_one_letter_code
_entity_poly.pdbx_strand_id
1 'polypeptide(L)'
;MRQSWLSRVQAGLGAVLLIVIVLSILASIVARAIFNAPFSWTVELTSILVIWSVYATLGLSYPERTQLSISVLADRLPPGGRRALDVLADGILTVVLLVMLVSCWTAMRMNYGMTTMALDISVSLAYYLAAGVGALSMLGYLVGKYWRTRRGAA
;
A
#
# COMPACT_ATOMS: atom_id res chain seq x y z
N MET A 1 -17.10 -1.93 -17.09
CA MET A 1 -15.92 -1.83 -16.19
C MET A 1 -15.22 -3.18 -16.15
N ARG A 2 -14.12 -3.33 -16.84
CA ARG A 2 -13.35 -4.58 -16.87
C ARG A 2 -12.34 -4.49 -15.73
N GLN A 3 -12.73 -4.95 -14.54
CA GLN A 3 -11.76 -5.15 -13.47
C GLN A 3 -10.63 -6.02 -14.03
N SER A 4 -9.42 -5.48 -14.08
CA SER A 4 -8.29 -6.25 -14.55
C SER A 4 -8.09 -7.43 -13.60
N TRP A 5 -7.66 -8.58 -14.12
CA TRP A 5 -7.36 -9.78 -13.31
C TRP A 5 -6.47 -9.44 -12.09
N LEU A 6 -5.53 -8.52 -12.27
CA LEU A 6 -4.67 -7.97 -11.22
C LEU A 6 -5.47 -7.35 -10.06
N SER A 7 -6.53 -6.59 -10.33
CA SER A 7 -7.32 -5.97 -9.25
C SER A 7 -8.09 -7.01 -8.42
N ARG A 8 -8.55 -8.10 -9.04
CA ARG A 8 -9.19 -9.21 -8.31
C ARG A 8 -8.20 -9.96 -7.42
N VAL A 9 -6.99 -10.21 -7.91
CA VAL A 9 -5.93 -10.88 -7.14
C VAL A 9 -5.53 -10.02 -5.94
N GLN A 10 -5.33 -8.73 -6.12
CA GLN A 10 -4.98 -7.83 -5.03
C GLN A 10 -6.10 -7.69 -4.00
N ALA A 11 -7.36 -7.56 -4.46
CA ALA A 11 -8.52 -7.53 -3.55
C ALA A 11 -8.65 -8.83 -2.76
N GLY A 12 -8.42 -9.98 -3.41
CA GLY A 12 -8.39 -11.29 -2.74
C GLY A 12 -7.27 -11.38 -1.71
N LEU A 13 -6.07 -10.92 -2.05
CA LEU A 13 -4.94 -10.85 -1.11
C LEU A 13 -5.27 -9.98 0.10
N GLY A 14 -5.82 -8.79 -0.11
CA GLY A 14 -6.22 -7.91 0.98
C GLY A 14 -7.28 -8.55 1.89
N ALA A 15 -8.27 -9.22 1.33
CA ALA A 15 -9.31 -9.92 2.09
C ALA A 15 -8.72 -11.08 2.92
N VAL A 16 -7.84 -11.90 2.33
CA VAL A 16 -7.17 -12.99 3.04
C VAL A 16 -6.32 -12.45 4.20
N LEU A 17 -5.54 -11.39 3.98
CA LEU A 17 -4.74 -10.77 5.03
C LEU A 17 -5.62 -10.25 6.18
N LEU A 18 -6.75 -9.62 5.88
CA LEU A 18 -7.70 -9.17 6.91
C LEU A 18 -8.28 -10.33 7.72
N ILE A 19 -8.65 -11.43 7.08
CA ILE A 19 -9.15 -12.62 7.76
C ILE A 19 -8.08 -13.17 8.70
N VAL A 20 -6.84 -13.28 8.25
CA VAL A 20 -5.71 -13.75 9.07
C VAL A 20 -5.47 -12.83 10.27
N ILE A 21 -5.55 -11.51 10.09
CA ILE A 21 -5.43 -10.54 11.18
C ILE A 21 -6.51 -10.77 12.22
N VAL A 22 -7.77 -10.85 11.80
CA VAL A 22 -8.91 -11.07 12.73
C VAL A 22 -8.77 -12.38 13.47
N LEU A 23 -8.43 -13.47 12.78
CA LEU A 23 -8.23 -14.77 13.41
C LEU A 23 -7.07 -14.76 14.41
N SER A 24 -5.96 -14.07 14.10
CA SER A 24 -4.81 -13.94 15.01
C SER A 24 -5.17 -13.18 16.27
N ILE A 25 -5.96 -12.11 16.17
CA ILE A 25 -6.43 -11.33 17.31
C ILE A 25 -7.38 -12.16 18.17
N LEU A 26 -8.36 -12.85 17.55
CA LEU A 26 -9.29 -13.72 18.26
C LEU A 26 -8.56 -14.84 18.98
N ALA A 27 -7.61 -15.50 18.33
CA ALA A 27 -6.78 -16.54 18.96
C ALA A 27 -6.03 -16.00 20.19
N SER A 28 -5.48 -14.78 20.09
CA SER A 28 -4.79 -14.15 21.23
C SER A 28 -5.73 -13.82 22.40
N ILE A 29 -6.96 -13.36 22.11
CA ILE A 29 -7.98 -13.09 23.14
C ILE A 29 -8.37 -14.39 23.84
N VAL A 30 -8.62 -15.46 23.09
CA VAL A 30 -8.98 -16.77 23.63
C VAL A 30 -7.84 -17.34 24.46
N ALA A 31 -6.61 -17.25 23.98
CA ALA A 31 -5.43 -17.70 24.71
C ALA A 31 -5.25 -16.96 26.04
N ARG A 32 -5.47 -15.65 26.04
CA ARG A 32 -5.45 -14.85 27.27
C ARG A 32 -6.54 -15.27 28.26
N ALA A 33 -7.76 -15.54 27.77
CA ALA A 33 -8.90 -15.90 28.58
C ALA A 33 -8.75 -17.31 29.23
N ILE A 34 -8.18 -18.26 28.46
CA ILE A 34 -8.09 -19.68 28.93
C ILE A 34 -6.76 -19.94 29.63
N PHE A 35 -5.64 -19.47 29.09
CA PHE A 35 -4.30 -19.79 29.58
C PHE A 35 -3.68 -18.68 30.45
N ASN A 36 -4.37 -17.54 30.58
CA ASN A 36 -3.88 -16.35 31.30
C ASN A 36 -2.52 -15.83 30.79
N ALA A 37 -2.13 -16.23 29.56
CA ALA A 37 -0.89 -15.85 28.91
C ALA A 37 -1.18 -15.41 27.47
N PRO A 38 -0.98 -14.12 27.13
CA PRO A 38 -1.11 -13.67 25.75
C PRO A 38 0.06 -14.20 24.91
N PHE A 39 -0.19 -14.53 23.66
CA PHE A 39 0.88 -14.82 22.70
C PHE A 39 1.64 -13.53 22.39
N SER A 40 2.89 -13.43 22.82
CA SER A 40 3.74 -12.23 22.60
C SER A 40 3.98 -11.93 21.11
N TRP A 41 4.02 -12.96 20.27
CA TRP A 41 4.20 -12.83 18.81
C TRP A 41 2.99 -12.27 18.06
N THR A 42 1.79 -12.31 18.67
CA THR A 42 0.55 -11.88 17.98
C THR A 42 0.58 -10.39 17.64
N VAL A 43 1.13 -9.55 18.51
CA VAL A 43 1.22 -8.10 18.27
C VAL A 43 2.13 -7.81 17.09
N GLU A 44 3.29 -8.46 17.02
CA GLU A 44 4.25 -8.30 15.93
C GLU A 44 3.67 -8.81 14.60
N LEU A 45 3.09 -10.02 14.62
CA LEU A 45 2.46 -10.61 13.43
C LEU A 45 1.35 -9.71 12.89
N THR A 46 0.45 -9.24 13.75
CA THR A 46 -0.66 -8.37 13.37
C THR A 46 -0.14 -7.07 12.76
N SER A 47 0.89 -6.46 13.36
CA SER A 47 1.49 -5.22 12.83
C SER A 47 2.08 -5.42 11.43
N ILE A 48 2.79 -6.53 11.20
CA ILE A 48 3.34 -6.88 9.90
C ILE A 48 2.21 -7.08 8.88
N LEU A 49 1.19 -7.86 9.22
CA LEU A 49 0.06 -8.16 8.33
C LEU A 49 -0.73 -6.91 7.97
N VAL A 50 -0.95 -5.99 8.91
CA VAL A 50 -1.62 -4.70 8.66
C VAL A 50 -0.83 -3.88 7.64
N ILE A 51 0.48 -3.74 7.83
CA ILE A 51 1.34 -3.01 6.91
C ILE A 51 1.30 -3.63 5.51
N TRP A 52 1.45 -4.94 5.40
CA TRP A 52 1.36 -5.65 4.12
C TRP A 52 -0.01 -5.49 3.47
N SER A 53 -1.12 -5.54 4.23
CA SER A 53 -2.47 -5.36 3.70
C SER A 53 -2.69 -3.96 3.13
N VAL A 54 -2.22 -2.92 3.82
CA VAL A 54 -2.31 -1.53 3.36
C VAL A 54 -1.53 -1.34 2.06
N TYR A 55 -0.29 -1.77 2.00
CA TYR A 55 0.54 -1.57 0.81
C TYR A 55 0.14 -2.48 -0.36
N ALA A 56 -0.35 -3.69 -0.11
CA ALA A 56 -0.90 -4.56 -1.16
C ALA A 56 -2.14 -3.95 -1.84
N THR A 57 -2.97 -3.22 -1.09
CA THR A 57 -4.20 -2.61 -1.61
C THR A 57 -3.99 -1.20 -2.17
N LEU A 58 -2.85 -0.56 -1.89
CA LEU A 58 -2.55 0.81 -2.33
C LEU A 58 -2.61 0.96 -3.86
N GLY A 59 -2.10 0.00 -4.61
CA GLY A 59 -2.14 -0.03 -6.06
C GLY A 59 -3.54 -0.13 -6.67
N LEU A 60 -4.53 -0.67 -5.92
CA LEU A 60 -5.92 -0.80 -6.34
C LEU A 60 -6.74 0.47 -6.15
N SER A 61 -6.47 1.18 -5.07
CA SER A 61 -7.28 2.32 -4.65
C SER A 61 -7.05 3.55 -5.52
N TYR A 62 -5.92 3.62 -6.20
CA TYR A 62 -5.53 4.81 -6.95
C TYR A 62 -6.41 5.11 -8.17
N PRO A 63 -6.74 4.14 -9.06
CA PRO A 63 -7.54 4.45 -10.25
C PRO A 63 -8.97 4.91 -9.91
N GLU A 64 -9.54 4.44 -8.80
CA GLU A 64 -10.90 4.79 -8.41
C GLU A 64 -10.98 6.11 -7.63
N ARG A 65 -10.01 6.38 -6.76
CA ARG A 65 -10.00 7.60 -5.95
C ARG A 65 -9.61 8.86 -6.72
N THR A 66 -8.72 8.76 -7.68
CA THR A 66 -8.30 9.91 -8.49
C THR A 66 -9.47 10.46 -9.30
N GLN A 67 -10.37 9.59 -9.77
CA GLN A 67 -11.56 10.03 -10.49
C GLN A 67 -12.60 10.70 -9.57
N LEU A 68 -12.72 10.27 -8.31
CA LEU A 68 -13.75 10.77 -7.40
C LEU A 68 -13.37 12.09 -6.70
N SER A 69 -12.13 12.26 -6.28
CA SER A 69 -11.71 13.44 -5.50
C SER A 69 -11.46 14.67 -6.38
N ILE A 70 -10.95 14.45 -7.59
CA ILE A 70 -10.65 15.56 -8.53
C ILE A 70 -11.88 15.95 -9.33
N SER A 71 -12.86 15.06 -9.53
CA SER A 71 -14.05 15.34 -10.33
C SER A 71 -14.88 16.48 -9.75
N VAL A 72 -15.10 16.54 -8.43
CA VAL A 72 -15.91 17.59 -7.80
C VAL A 72 -15.27 18.97 -7.97
N LEU A 73 -13.97 19.08 -7.94
CA LEU A 73 -13.27 20.35 -8.17
C LEU A 73 -13.04 20.60 -9.66
N ALA A 74 -12.79 19.56 -10.43
CA ALA A 74 -12.52 19.63 -11.87
C ALA A 74 -13.78 19.98 -12.69
N ASP A 75 -14.98 19.62 -12.20
CA ASP A 75 -16.24 19.94 -12.87
C ASP A 75 -16.58 21.45 -12.82
N ARG A 76 -15.89 22.19 -11.94
CA ARG A 76 -16.01 23.67 -11.86
C ARG A 76 -14.93 24.41 -12.67
N LEU A 77 -13.97 23.72 -13.26
CA LEU A 77 -12.86 24.33 -14.00
C LEU A 77 -13.00 24.15 -15.51
N PRO A 78 -12.52 25.13 -16.30
CA PRO A 78 -12.45 24.99 -17.76
C PRO A 78 -11.52 23.81 -18.15
N PRO A 79 -11.69 23.24 -19.35
CA PRO A 79 -10.98 22.02 -19.78
C PRO A 79 -9.44 22.05 -19.61
N GLY A 80 -8.84 23.26 -19.75
CA GLY A 80 -7.40 23.47 -19.53
C GLY A 80 -6.99 23.38 -18.05
N GLY A 81 -7.84 23.89 -17.13
CA GLY A 81 -7.58 23.85 -15.70
C GLY A 81 -7.65 22.45 -15.11
N ARG A 82 -8.55 21.60 -15.64
CA ARG A 82 -8.65 20.19 -15.26
C ARG A 82 -7.37 19.43 -15.56
N ARG A 83 -6.82 19.62 -16.76
CA ARG A 83 -5.58 18.94 -17.18
C ARG A 83 -4.37 19.40 -16.35
N ALA A 84 -4.30 20.69 -16.02
CA ALA A 84 -3.25 21.22 -15.16
C ALA A 84 -3.30 20.63 -13.74
N LEU A 85 -4.50 20.50 -13.16
CA LEU A 85 -4.73 19.87 -11.85
C LEU A 85 -4.33 18.38 -11.83
N ASP A 86 -4.69 17.62 -12.87
CA ASP A 86 -4.31 16.21 -12.99
C ASP A 86 -2.78 16.04 -13.04
N VAL A 87 -2.09 16.87 -13.83
CA VAL A 87 -0.62 16.86 -13.94
C VAL A 87 0.04 17.26 -12.62
N LEU A 88 -0.50 18.27 -11.94
CA LEU A 88 0.01 18.71 -10.64
C LEU A 88 -0.15 17.61 -9.59
N ALA A 89 -1.33 16.98 -9.52
CA ALA A 89 -1.60 15.91 -8.58
C ALA A 89 -0.69 14.68 -8.83
N ASP A 90 -0.55 14.26 -10.10
CA ASP A 90 0.35 13.17 -10.47
C ASP A 90 1.83 13.52 -10.18
N GLY A 91 2.22 14.79 -10.33
CA GLY A 91 3.55 15.29 -10.01
C GLY A 91 3.85 15.23 -8.51
N ILE A 92 2.95 15.78 -7.69
CA ILE A 92 3.08 15.74 -6.22
C ILE A 92 3.15 14.29 -5.74
N LEU A 93 2.26 13.43 -6.24
CA LEU A 93 2.26 12.02 -5.88
C LEU A 93 3.57 11.32 -6.25
N THR A 94 4.11 11.61 -7.43
CA THR A 94 5.40 11.05 -7.87
C THR A 94 6.53 11.45 -6.92
N VAL A 95 6.58 12.72 -6.52
CA VAL A 95 7.58 13.22 -5.57
C VAL A 95 7.45 12.50 -4.21
N VAL A 96 6.24 12.39 -3.68
CA VAL A 96 5.98 11.67 -2.43
C VAL A 96 6.43 10.21 -2.49
N LEU A 97 6.12 9.52 -3.60
CA LEU A 97 6.53 8.12 -3.78
C LEU A 97 8.05 7.96 -3.89
N LEU A 98 8.73 8.89 -4.55
CA LEU A 98 10.20 8.87 -4.62
C LEU A 98 10.84 9.12 -3.25
N VAL A 99 10.35 10.10 -2.50
CA VAL A 99 10.81 10.35 -1.12
C VAL A 99 10.57 9.12 -0.25
N MET A 100 9.41 8.49 -0.38
CA MET A 100 9.08 7.26 0.33
C MET A 100 10.04 6.11 -0.01
N LEU A 101 10.38 5.91 -1.29
CA LEU A 101 11.34 4.88 -1.71
C LEU A 101 12.74 5.12 -1.13
N VAL A 102 13.22 6.38 -1.19
CA VAL A 102 14.52 6.75 -0.62
C VAL A 102 14.52 6.52 0.90
N SER A 103 13.44 6.92 1.58
CA SER A 103 13.28 6.71 3.02
C SER A 103 13.24 5.23 3.40
N CYS A 104 12.51 4.40 2.64
CA CYS A 104 12.49 2.94 2.83
C CYS A 104 13.90 2.34 2.65
N TRP A 105 14.62 2.74 1.61
CA TRP A 105 15.98 2.26 1.35
C TRP A 105 16.94 2.63 2.49
N THR A 106 16.89 3.87 2.95
CA THR A 106 17.72 4.34 4.06
C THR A 106 17.37 3.60 5.35
N ALA A 107 16.08 3.45 5.65
CA ALA A 107 15.62 2.72 6.81
C ALA A 107 16.01 1.23 6.79
N MET A 108 15.97 0.58 5.62
CA MET A 108 16.45 -0.80 5.46
C MET A 108 17.95 -0.92 5.77
N ARG A 109 18.75 0.04 5.34
CA ARG A 109 20.19 0.06 5.63
C ARG A 109 20.48 0.30 7.11
N MET A 110 19.76 1.23 7.73
CA MET A 110 19.96 1.57 9.15
C MET A 110 19.54 0.43 10.09
N ASN A 111 18.51 -0.34 9.72
CA ASN A 111 17.99 -1.45 10.51
C ASN A 111 18.49 -2.83 10.01
N TYR A 112 19.57 -2.84 9.22
CA TYR A 112 20.17 -4.08 8.75
C TYR A 112 20.71 -4.89 9.94
N GLY A 113 20.26 -6.14 10.04
CA GLY A 113 20.63 -7.03 11.16
C GLY A 113 19.76 -6.91 12.41
N MET A 114 18.80 -5.98 12.46
CA MET A 114 17.79 -5.95 13.52
C MET A 114 16.68 -6.95 13.25
N THR A 115 16.34 -7.76 14.27
CA THR A 115 15.22 -8.70 14.24
C THR A 115 14.11 -8.26 15.19
N THR A 116 12.89 -8.72 14.95
CA THR A 116 11.76 -8.51 15.85
C THR A 116 11.93 -9.37 17.10
N MET A 117 11.41 -8.91 18.24
CA MET A 117 11.68 -9.55 19.55
C MET A 117 11.00 -10.90 19.73
N ALA A 118 9.81 -11.10 19.13
CA ALA A 118 9.01 -12.31 19.38
C ALA A 118 9.07 -13.29 18.20
N LEU A 119 9.18 -12.82 16.95
CA LEU A 119 9.18 -13.66 15.76
C LEU A 119 10.59 -13.89 15.18
N ASP A 120 11.59 -13.14 15.67
CA ASP A 120 12.98 -13.15 15.17
C ASP A 120 13.09 -12.94 13.64
N ILE A 121 12.14 -12.18 13.07
CA ILE A 121 12.11 -11.84 11.65
C ILE A 121 12.84 -10.52 11.45
N SER A 122 13.61 -10.41 10.38
CA SER A 122 14.29 -9.15 10.01
C SER A 122 13.28 -8.00 9.88
N VAL A 123 13.48 -6.92 10.65
CA VAL A 123 12.67 -5.69 10.61
C VAL A 123 12.65 -5.10 9.21
N SER A 124 13.76 -5.18 8.50
CA SER A 124 13.88 -4.69 7.12
C SER A 124 12.92 -5.39 6.17
N LEU A 125 12.80 -6.74 6.26
CA LEU A 125 11.89 -7.52 5.43
C LEU A 125 10.43 -7.35 5.87
N ALA A 126 10.17 -7.32 7.18
CA ALA A 126 8.83 -7.30 7.72
C ALA A 126 8.09 -5.98 7.40
N TYR A 127 8.76 -4.85 7.53
CA TYR A 127 8.14 -3.52 7.47
C TYR A 127 8.50 -2.74 6.21
N TYR A 128 9.78 -2.58 5.92
CA TYR A 128 10.22 -1.67 4.86
C TYR A 128 10.06 -2.24 3.46
N LEU A 129 10.19 -3.55 3.29
CA LEU A 129 10.00 -4.19 1.98
C LEU A 129 8.55 -4.04 1.50
N ALA A 130 7.56 -4.16 2.38
CA ALA A 130 6.16 -3.97 2.05
C ALA A 130 5.89 -2.56 1.51
N ALA A 131 6.42 -1.54 2.22
CA ALA A 131 6.29 -0.14 1.81
C ALA A 131 6.99 0.15 0.48
N GLY A 132 8.18 -0.42 0.26
CA GLY A 132 8.92 -0.30 -1.00
C GLY A 132 8.17 -0.93 -2.18
N VAL A 133 7.65 -2.14 -2.01
CA VAL A 133 6.85 -2.84 -3.05
C VAL A 133 5.57 -2.06 -3.36
N GLY A 134 4.87 -1.54 -2.34
CA GLY A 134 3.70 -0.70 -2.52
C GLY A 134 3.99 0.57 -3.33
N ALA A 135 5.05 1.28 -2.97
CA ALA A 135 5.48 2.49 -3.69
C ALA A 135 5.90 2.19 -5.15
N LEU A 136 6.63 1.10 -5.39
CA LEU A 136 7.01 0.68 -6.74
C LEU A 136 5.81 0.30 -7.60
N SER A 137 4.82 -0.41 -7.03
CA SER A 137 3.60 -0.78 -7.76
C SER A 137 2.80 0.45 -8.20
N MET A 138 2.73 1.45 -7.34
CA MET A 138 2.04 2.70 -7.62
C MET A 138 2.78 3.57 -8.64
N LEU A 139 4.10 3.66 -8.57
CA LEU A 139 4.93 4.31 -9.61
C LEU A 139 4.77 3.61 -10.97
N GLY A 140 4.78 2.29 -10.99
CA GLY A 140 4.55 1.51 -12.21
C GLY A 140 3.19 1.82 -12.84
N TYR A 141 2.16 2.00 -12.03
CA TYR A 141 0.85 2.43 -12.51
C TYR A 141 0.88 3.84 -13.12
N LEU A 142 1.52 4.82 -12.46
CA LEU A 142 1.66 6.19 -12.96
C LEU A 142 2.40 6.23 -14.31
N VAL A 143 3.50 5.51 -14.42
CA VAL A 143 4.26 5.40 -15.68
C VAL A 143 3.40 4.76 -16.77
N GLY A 144 2.66 3.70 -16.46
CA GLY A 144 1.75 3.04 -17.40
C GLY A 144 0.60 3.95 -17.86
N LYS A 145 0.04 4.76 -16.95
CA LYS A 145 -0.97 5.79 -17.26
C LYS A 145 -0.42 6.79 -18.29
N TYR A 146 0.78 7.30 -18.04
CA TYR A 146 1.42 8.30 -18.90
C TYR A 146 1.79 7.74 -20.30
N TRP A 147 2.23 6.50 -20.37
CA TRP A 147 2.54 5.81 -21.63
C TRP A 147 1.29 5.58 -22.49
N ARG A 148 0.17 5.21 -21.87
CA ARG A 148 -1.12 5.04 -22.58
C ARG A 148 -1.66 6.35 -23.11
N THR A 149 -1.53 7.44 -22.35
CA THR A 149 -1.98 8.77 -22.80
C THR A 149 -1.18 9.26 -24.01
N ARG A 150 0.13 8.98 -24.05
CA ARG A 150 0.96 9.34 -25.21
C ARG A 150 0.65 8.51 -26.46
N ARG A 151 0.34 7.21 -26.31
CA ARG A 151 0.01 6.34 -27.45
C ARG A 151 -1.40 6.56 -28.00
N GLY A 152 -2.32 7.12 -27.26
CA GLY A 152 -3.66 7.48 -27.74
C GLY A 152 -3.75 8.86 -28.39
N ALA A 153 -2.65 9.63 -28.37
CA ALA A 153 -2.56 10.97 -28.99
C ALA A 153 -1.76 10.96 -30.33
N ALA A 154 -1.26 9.80 -30.75
CA ALA A 154 -0.63 9.54 -32.05
C ALA A 154 -1.54 8.68 -32.93
#